data_7b7dc641db4b1722935c91923ae7cb9b
#
_entry.id   7b7dc641db4b1722935c91923ae7cb9b
#
_cell.length_a   1.000
_cell.length_b   1.000
_cell.length_c   1.000
_cell.angle_alpha   90.00
_cell.angle_beta   90.00
_cell.angle_gamma   90.00
#
_symmetry.space_group_name_H-M   'P 1'
#
loop_
_entity.id
_entity.type
_entity.pdbx_description
1 polymer ?
#
loop_
_entity_poly.entity_id
_entity_poly.type
_entity_poly.pdbx_seq_one_letter_code
_entity_poly.pdbx_strand_id
1 'polypeptide(L)'
;DLPGTYSLSANSDEEVVTRNYIASGQADVVCILADASQLNRSLFMLADYTGIRVPVVLLLNMMDVAKSQGKQIDTNGIAKSLGIPVVPLVAADKKQYGTFFRMLESIDKNASTLDEKRLAQIYQNTIGAAFDEIKALLPADGIGIYSSTWLTAKLLEQDKLARSLVKETVDAGTYTAIEKKLSDVKDGNLLTGDCKFQWIDKLVNE
;
A
#
# COMPACT_ATOMS: atom_id res chain seq x y z
N ASP A 1 17.02 -8.06 -0.76
CA ASP A 1 15.82 -8.85 -0.48
C ASP A 1 15.31 -8.51 0.92
N LEU A 2 13.99 -8.35 1.07
CA LEU A 2 13.34 -8.05 2.34
C LEU A 2 12.55 -9.28 2.81
N PRO A 3 12.30 -9.42 4.12
CA PRO A 3 11.44 -10.50 4.61
C PRO A 3 10.09 -10.51 3.93
N GLY A 4 9.54 -11.71 3.70
CA GLY A 4 8.18 -11.84 3.14
C GLY A 4 7.13 -11.34 4.12
N THR A 5 6.28 -10.43 3.65
CA THR A 5 5.22 -9.83 4.47
C THR A 5 3.88 -9.90 3.75
N TYR A 6 2.79 -9.91 4.51
CA TYR A 6 1.43 -9.85 3.97
C TYR A 6 0.80 -8.47 4.08
N SER A 7 1.40 -7.58 4.87
CA SER A 7 1.00 -6.19 5.05
C SER A 7 2.22 -5.34 5.44
N LEU A 8 2.05 -4.03 5.49
CA LEU A 8 3.03 -3.09 6.07
C LEU A 8 2.59 -2.59 7.46
N SER A 9 1.66 -3.25 8.10
CA SER A 9 1.31 -2.97 9.50
C SER A 9 2.42 -3.50 10.42
N ALA A 10 2.72 -2.79 11.50
CA ALA A 10 3.80 -3.19 12.40
C ALA A 10 3.36 -4.29 13.38
N ASN A 11 2.86 -5.41 12.84
CA ASN A 11 2.33 -6.54 13.61
C ASN A 11 3.35 -7.67 13.80
N SER A 12 4.37 -7.74 12.93
CA SER A 12 5.47 -8.70 13.03
C SER A 12 6.83 -8.00 12.89
N ASP A 13 7.89 -8.67 13.32
CA ASP A 13 9.26 -8.16 13.20
C ASP A 13 9.67 -7.98 11.74
N GLU A 14 9.22 -8.86 10.85
CA GLU A 14 9.46 -8.80 9.41
C GLU A 14 8.82 -7.56 8.78
N GLU A 15 7.60 -7.23 9.17
CA GLU A 15 6.89 -6.03 8.71
C GLU A 15 7.57 -4.76 9.20
N VAL A 16 8.05 -4.75 10.45
CA VAL A 16 8.81 -3.64 11.02
C VAL A 16 10.12 -3.43 10.27
N VAL A 17 10.89 -4.50 10.00
CA VAL A 17 12.15 -4.44 9.24
C VAL A 17 11.92 -3.90 7.84
N THR A 18 10.93 -4.44 7.13
CA THR A 18 10.57 -4.01 5.77
C THR A 18 10.20 -2.54 5.74
N ARG A 19 9.34 -2.11 6.64
CA ARG A 19 8.87 -0.73 6.71
C ARG A 19 9.97 0.26 7.07
N ASN A 20 10.83 -0.08 8.04
CA ASN A 20 11.96 0.76 8.42
C ASN A 20 12.98 0.91 7.28
N TYR A 21 13.23 -0.16 6.52
CA TYR A 21 14.11 -0.11 5.37
C TYR A 21 13.55 0.80 4.27
N ILE A 22 12.26 0.69 3.96
CA ILE A 22 11.61 1.56 2.98
C ILE A 22 11.65 3.03 3.44
N ALA A 23 11.37 3.29 4.72
CA ALA A 23 11.40 4.63 5.29
C ALA A 23 12.80 5.25 5.37
N SER A 24 13.86 4.44 5.36
CA SER A 24 15.25 4.92 5.39
C SER A 24 15.70 5.67 4.12
N GLY A 25 14.91 5.56 3.03
CA GLY A 25 15.25 6.17 1.74
C GLY A 25 16.39 5.47 0.99
N GLN A 26 16.83 4.28 1.44
CA GLN A 26 17.88 3.51 0.78
C GLN A 26 17.37 2.75 -0.45
N ALA A 27 16.07 2.53 -0.54
CA ALA A 27 15.47 1.88 -1.69
C ALA A 27 15.11 2.90 -2.78
N ASP A 28 15.67 2.76 -3.96
CA ASP A 28 15.29 3.55 -5.14
C ASP A 28 13.92 3.16 -5.68
N VAL A 29 13.57 1.87 -5.60
CA VAL A 29 12.32 1.28 -6.09
C VAL A 29 11.96 0.09 -5.20
N VAL A 30 10.69 -0.06 -4.89
CA VAL A 30 10.15 -1.24 -4.20
C VAL A 30 9.47 -2.15 -5.21
N CYS A 31 9.98 -3.36 -5.38
CA CYS A 31 9.36 -4.38 -6.21
C CYS A 31 8.46 -5.27 -5.34
N ILE A 32 7.17 -5.22 -5.57
CA ILE A 32 6.18 -6.04 -4.86
C ILE A 32 5.92 -7.29 -5.70
N LEU A 33 6.26 -8.45 -5.16
CA LEU A 33 6.02 -9.73 -5.80
C LEU A 33 4.66 -10.28 -5.38
N ALA A 34 3.75 -10.39 -6.33
CA ALA A 34 2.40 -10.88 -6.14
C ALA A 34 2.17 -12.20 -6.88
N ASP A 35 1.41 -13.10 -6.28
CA ASP A 35 0.98 -14.35 -6.90
C ASP A 35 -0.25 -14.11 -7.78
N ALA A 36 -0.08 -14.18 -9.09
CA ALA A 36 -1.15 -13.99 -10.07
C ALA A 36 -2.26 -15.05 -9.96
N SER A 37 -1.93 -16.25 -9.46
CA SER A 37 -2.92 -17.30 -9.23
C SER A 37 -3.86 -17.03 -8.05
N GLN A 38 -3.46 -16.11 -7.15
CA GLN A 38 -4.22 -15.65 -5.98
C GLN A 38 -4.25 -14.11 -5.91
N LEU A 39 -4.61 -13.48 -7.01
CA LEU A 39 -4.43 -12.04 -7.25
C LEU A 39 -5.02 -11.17 -6.14
N ASN A 40 -6.29 -11.36 -5.77
CA ASN A 40 -6.97 -10.55 -4.76
C ASN A 40 -6.24 -10.55 -3.42
N ARG A 41 -5.77 -11.72 -2.98
CA ARG A 41 -5.02 -11.86 -1.73
C ARG A 41 -3.66 -11.16 -1.82
N SER A 42 -2.97 -11.34 -2.95
CA SER A 42 -1.64 -10.75 -3.17
C SER A 42 -1.69 -9.22 -3.29
N LEU A 43 -2.76 -8.67 -3.86
CA LEU A 43 -2.95 -7.22 -3.98
C LEU A 43 -3.32 -6.54 -2.66
N PHE A 44 -3.71 -7.29 -1.62
CA PHE A 44 -4.02 -6.71 -0.32
C PHE A 44 -2.82 -5.95 0.26
N MET A 45 -1.62 -6.52 0.16
CA MET A 45 -0.39 -5.84 0.56
C MET A 45 -0.15 -4.56 -0.27
N LEU A 46 -0.50 -4.57 -1.56
CA LEU A 46 -0.33 -3.41 -2.43
C LEU A 46 -1.13 -2.19 -1.93
N ALA A 47 -2.32 -2.41 -1.34
CA ALA A 47 -3.12 -1.34 -0.76
C ALA A 47 -2.37 -0.58 0.36
N ASP A 48 -1.48 -1.23 1.09
CA ASP A 48 -0.65 -0.60 2.12
C ASP A 48 0.42 0.34 1.58
N TYR A 49 0.72 0.29 0.28
CA TYR A 49 1.66 1.21 -0.37
C TYR A 49 0.98 2.46 -0.93
N THR A 50 -0.36 2.51 -0.95
CA THR A 50 -1.07 3.74 -1.37
C THR A 50 -0.83 4.86 -0.36
N GLY A 51 -0.32 5.98 -0.83
CA GLY A 51 0.03 7.11 0.04
C GLY A 51 1.44 7.03 0.66
N ILE A 52 2.25 6.03 0.29
CA ILE A 52 3.69 6.01 0.56
C ILE A 52 4.44 6.58 -0.64
N ARG A 53 5.28 7.58 -0.40
CA ARG A 53 6.07 8.27 -1.43
C ARG A 53 7.35 7.49 -1.76
N VAL A 54 7.18 6.31 -2.30
CA VAL A 54 8.26 5.47 -2.81
C VAL A 54 7.85 4.91 -4.17
N PRO A 55 8.76 4.85 -5.15
CA PRO A 55 8.48 4.19 -6.43
C PRO A 55 8.19 2.71 -6.23
N VAL A 56 7.10 2.22 -6.84
CA VAL A 56 6.64 0.84 -6.73
C VAL A 56 6.52 0.20 -8.09
N VAL A 57 6.93 -1.04 -8.20
CA VAL A 57 6.70 -1.92 -9.34
C VAL A 57 5.98 -3.17 -8.87
N LEU A 58 4.91 -3.54 -9.53
CA LEU A 58 4.21 -4.77 -9.26
C LEU A 58 4.72 -5.89 -10.18
N LEU A 59 5.25 -6.94 -9.60
CA LEU A 59 5.68 -8.15 -10.30
C LEU A 59 4.60 -9.22 -10.12
N LEU A 60 3.89 -9.57 -11.19
CA LEU A 60 2.89 -10.63 -11.19
C LEU A 60 3.55 -11.96 -11.53
N ASN A 61 3.97 -12.69 -10.50
CA ASN A 61 4.54 -14.01 -10.63
C ASN A 61 3.47 -15.10 -10.75
N MET A 62 3.84 -16.31 -11.10
CA MET A 62 2.96 -17.48 -11.25
C MET A 62 1.92 -17.30 -12.37
N MET A 63 2.27 -16.56 -13.43
CA MET A 63 1.37 -16.32 -14.57
C MET A 63 1.02 -17.62 -15.31
N ASP A 64 1.91 -18.59 -15.35
CA ASP A 64 1.70 -19.93 -15.88
C ASP A 64 0.63 -20.70 -15.07
N VAL A 65 0.69 -20.62 -13.74
CA VAL A 65 -0.30 -21.23 -12.84
C VAL A 65 -1.66 -20.55 -13.01
N ALA A 66 -1.71 -19.23 -13.02
CA ALA A 66 -2.95 -18.48 -13.25
C ALA A 66 -3.61 -18.90 -14.58
N LYS A 67 -2.82 -19.00 -15.64
CA LYS A 67 -3.28 -19.46 -16.97
C LYS A 67 -3.80 -20.91 -16.91
N SER A 68 -3.09 -21.81 -16.22
CA SER A 68 -3.53 -23.21 -16.09
C SER A 68 -4.86 -23.35 -15.32
N GLN A 69 -5.17 -22.37 -14.45
CA GLN A 69 -6.47 -22.27 -13.75
C GLN A 69 -7.57 -21.59 -14.58
N GLY A 70 -7.31 -21.26 -15.85
CA GLY A 70 -8.26 -20.58 -16.72
C GLY A 70 -8.42 -19.09 -16.44
N LYS A 71 -7.55 -18.48 -15.60
CA LYS A 71 -7.60 -17.05 -15.30
C LYS A 71 -6.98 -16.24 -16.42
N GLN A 72 -7.67 -15.18 -16.82
CA GLN A 72 -7.16 -14.15 -17.72
C GLN A 72 -6.92 -12.87 -16.92
N ILE A 73 -5.68 -12.39 -16.90
CA ILE A 73 -5.27 -11.22 -16.13
C ILE A 73 -4.87 -10.13 -17.13
N ASP A 74 -5.62 -9.04 -17.14
CA ASP A 74 -5.26 -7.86 -17.92
C ASP A 74 -4.21 -7.02 -17.18
N THR A 75 -2.95 -7.37 -17.39
CA THR A 75 -1.83 -6.66 -16.76
C THR A 75 -1.71 -5.21 -17.19
N ASN A 76 -2.14 -4.87 -18.42
CA ASN A 76 -2.14 -3.49 -18.92
C ASN A 76 -3.27 -2.67 -18.27
N GLY A 77 -4.45 -3.25 -18.12
CA GLY A 77 -5.55 -2.62 -17.38
C GLY A 77 -5.16 -2.34 -15.93
N ILE A 78 -4.56 -3.33 -15.25
CA ILE A 78 -4.07 -3.15 -13.87
C ILE A 78 -3.01 -2.05 -13.81
N ALA A 79 -2.02 -2.03 -14.70
CA ALA A 79 -0.99 -1.00 -14.74
C ALA A 79 -1.59 0.41 -14.93
N LYS A 80 -2.55 0.54 -15.83
CA LYS A 80 -3.27 1.80 -16.09
C LYS A 80 -4.08 2.26 -14.88
N SER A 81 -4.76 1.34 -14.22
CA SER A 81 -5.58 1.63 -13.02
C SER A 81 -4.72 2.01 -11.81
N LEU A 82 -3.56 1.39 -11.65
CA LEU A 82 -2.63 1.66 -10.55
C LEU A 82 -1.71 2.86 -10.79
N GLY A 83 -1.45 3.20 -12.05
CA GLY A 83 -0.48 4.24 -12.43
C GLY A 83 0.98 3.84 -12.19
N ILE A 84 1.26 2.55 -12.03
CA ILE A 84 2.62 2.00 -11.81
C ILE A 84 2.93 0.89 -12.82
N PRO A 85 4.22 0.58 -13.05
CA PRO A 85 4.61 -0.55 -13.88
C PRO A 85 4.11 -1.89 -13.29
N VAL A 86 3.54 -2.72 -14.15
CA VAL A 86 3.13 -4.10 -13.81
C VAL A 86 3.83 -5.06 -14.76
N VAL A 87 4.62 -5.96 -14.22
CA VAL A 87 5.41 -6.90 -15.00
C VAL A 87 4.93 -8.32 -14.74
N PRO A 88 4.28 -8.95 -15.73
CA PRO A 88 3.95 -10.37 -15.64
C PRO A 88 5.23 -11.21 -15.82
N LEU A 89 5.40 -12.21 -14.99
CA LEU A 89 6.56 -13.10 -15.08
C LEU A 89 6.28 -14.51 -14.53
N VAL A 90 7.17 -15.41 -14.87
CA VAL A 90 7.36 -16.70 -14.22
C VAL A 90 8.78 -16.70 -13.67
N ALA A 91 8.92 -16.53 -12.36
CA ALA A 91 10.23 -16.29 -11.73
C ALA A 91 11.22 -17.45 -11.91
N ALA A 92 10.74 -18.66 -12.21
CA ALA A 92 11.59 -19.80 -12.57
C ALA A 92 12.17 -19.69 -13.99
N ASP A 93 11.60 -18.88 -14.88
CA ASP A 93 12.07 -18.69 -16.25
C ASP A 93 13.01 -17.49 -16.37
N LYS A 94 14.30 -17.76 -16.29
CA LYS A 94 15.36 -16.73 -16.38
C LYS A 94 15.36 -15.93 -17.69
N LYS A 95 14.73 -16.44 -18.77
CA LYS A 95 14.64 -15.72 -20.06
C LYS A 95 13.81 -14.43 -19.95
N GLN A 96 12.90 -14.35 -18.95
CA GLN A 96 12.04 -13.20 -18.73
C GLN A 96 12.72 -12.08 -17.95
N TYR A 97 13.86 -12.33 -17.32
CA TYR A 97 14.56 -11.35 -16.48
C TYR A 97 15.06 -10.12 -17.26
N GLY A 98 15.44 -10.31 -18.51
CA GLY A 98 15.91 -9.18 -19.35
C GLY A 98 14.85 -8.10 -19.55
N THR A 99 13.56 -8.46 -19.62
CA THR A 99 12.46 -7.49 -19.70
C THR A 99 12.27 -6.75 -18.38
N PHE A 100 12.37 -7.45 -17.26
CA PHE A 100 12.30 -6.85 -15.93
C PHE A 100 13.44 -5.86 -15.70
N PHE A 101 14.69 -6.21 -16.01
CA PHE A 101 15.82 -5.31 -15.82
C PHE A 101 15.73 -4.06 -16.70
N ARG A 102 15.35 -4.20 -17.97
CA ARG A 102 15.11 -3.03 -18.84
C ARG A 102 14.04 -2.10 -18.32
N MET A 103 12.97 -2.65 -17.75
CA MET A 103 11.93 -1.85 -17.12
C MET A 103 12.49 -1.08 -15.92
N LEU A 104 13.28 -1.72 -15.03
CA LEU A 104 13.92 -1.04 -13.90
C LEU A 104 14.83 0.11 -14.33
N GLU A 105 15.57 -0.06 -15.41
CA GLU A 105 16.44 0.99 -15.96
C GLU A 105 15.66 2.19 -16.51
N SER A 106 14.43 1.95 -17.00
CA SER A 106 13.56 2.97 -17.60
C SER A 106 12.55 3.60 -16.64
N ILE A 107 12.51 3.16 -15.38
CA ILE A 107 11.49 3.61 -14.44
C ILE A 107 11.63 5.11 -14.13
N ASP A 108 10.55 5.84 -14.29
CA ASP A 108 10.46 7.20 -13.77
C ASP A 108 10.13 7.15 -12.27
N LYS A 109 11.13 7.41 -11.46
CA LYS A 109 11.01 7.39 -9.99
C LYS A 109 9.95 8.38 -9.46
N ASN A 110 9.66 9.45 -10.19
CA ASN A 110 8.68 10.45 -9.78
C ASN A 110 7.24 10.06 -10.15
N ALA A 111 7.06 9.26 -11.20
CA ALA A 111 5.75 8.89 -11.72
C ALA A 111 5.28 7.49 -11.27
N SER A 112 6.12 6.72 -10.57
CA SER A 112 5.84 5.32 -10.23
C SER A 112 5.35 5.12 -8.79
N THR A 113 4.82 6.16 -8.13
CA THR A 113 4.19 6.05 -6.81
C THR A 113 2.72 5.70 -6.94
N LEU A 114 2.22 4.85 -6.04
CA LEU A 114 0.80 4.51 -6.01
C LEU A 114 -0.06 5.70 -5.59
N ASP A 115 -1.04 6.05 -6.43
CA ASP A 115 -2.01 7.10 -6.12
C ASP A 115 -2.96 6.65 -5.01
N GLU A 116 -3.12 7.49 -4.01
CA GLU A 116 -4.02 7.24 -2.87
C GLU A 116 -5.47 7.66 -3.10
N LYS A 117 -5.78 8.46 -4.16
CA LYS A 117 -7.08 9.13 -4.32
C LYS A 117 -8.26 8.18 -4.28
N ARG A 118 -8.17 7.07 -5.01
CA ARG A 118 -9.27 6.08 -5.06
C ARG A 118 -9.51 5.44 -3.69
N LEU A 119 -8.45 5.03 -3.00
CA LEU A 119 -8.58 4.42 -1.68
C LEU A 119 -9.01 5.44 -0.63
N ALA A 120 -8.50 6.67 -0.69
CA ALA A 120 -8.92 7.78 0.15
C ALA A 120 -10.44 8.04 0.04
N GLN A 121 -10.98 8.04 -1.19
CA GLN A 121 -12.42 8.19 -1.41
C GLN A 121 -13.23 7.04 -0.81
N ILE A 122 -12.71 5.81 -0.87
CA ILE A 122 -13.37 4.65 -0.23
C ILE A 122 -13.36 4.81 1.29
N TYR A 123 -12.24 5.23 1.90
CA TYR A 123 -12.16 5.52 3.34
C TYR A 123 -13.19 6.58 3.75
N GLN A 124 -13.27 7.70 3.02
CA GLN A 124 -14.24 8.76 3.29
C GLN A 124 -15.69 8.26 3.21
N ASN A 125 -16.01 7.48 2.20
CA ASN A 125 -17.38 6.97 2.01
C ASN A 125 -17.77 5.92 3.06
N THR A 126 -16.83 5.11 3.54
CA THR A 126 -17.09 3.99 4.45
C THR A 126 -16.99 4.41 5.93
N ILE A 127 -15.95 5.18 6.27
CA ILE A 127 -15.68 5.61 7.66
C ILE A 127 -16.34 6.97 7.95
N GLY A 128 -16.54 7.77 6.89
CA GLY A 128 -17.26 9.05 6.98
C GLY A 128 -16.44 10.16 7.63
N ALA A 129 -17.15 11.09 8.28
CA ALA A 129 -16.57 12.31 8.83
C ALA A 129 -15.40 12.06 9.80
N ALA A 130 -15.42 10.96 10.54
CA ALA A 130 -14.36 10.62 11.48
C ALA A 130 -12.99 10.46 10.79
N PHE A 131 -12.96 9.90 9.58
CA PHE A 131 -11.73 9.79 8.80
C PHE A 131 -11.14 11.17 8.45
N ASP A 132 -11.99 12.05 7.94
CA ASP A 132 -11.59 13.41 7.54
C ASP A 132 -11.17 14.26 8.75
N GLU A 133 -11.87 14.12 9.86
CA GLU A 133 -11.55 14.84 11.10
C GLU A 133 -10.22 14.42 11.70
N ILE A 134 -9.88 13.11 11.71
CA ILE A 134 -8.57 12.64 12.15
C ILE A 134 -7.49 13.12 11.18
N LYS A 135 -7.72 12.97 9.87
CA LYS A 135 -6.79 13.42 8.83
C LYS A 135 -6.48 14.90 8.93
N ALA A 136 -7.48 15.75 9.23
CA ALA A 136 -7.30 17.20 9.35
C ALA A 136 -6.43 17.62 10.55
N LEU A 137 -6.23 16.75 11.54
CA LEU A 137 -5.32 16.98 12.67
C LEU A 137 -3.87 16.61 12.37
N LEU A 138 -3.62 15.90 11.26
CA LEU A 138 -2.28 15.54 10.83
C LEU A 138 -1.69 16.64 9.92
N PRO A 139 -0.34 16.72 9.81
CA PRO A 139 0.28 17.62 8.84
C PRO A 139 -0.26 17.35 7.43
N ALA A 140 -0.65 18.40 6.71
CA ALA A 140 -1.27 18.30 5.39
C ALA A 140 -0.41 17.50 4.39
N ASP A 141 0.91 17.69 4.45
CA ASP A 141 1.88 16.97 3.61
C ASP A 141 2.26 15.59 4.16
N GLY A 142 1.62 15.16 5.26
CA GLY A 142 1.99 13.92 5.94
C GLY A 142 3.28 14.02 6.74
N ILE A 143 3.91 12.87 7.05
CA ILE A 143 5.14 12.79 7.84
C ILE A 143 6.13 11.89 7.10
N GLY A 144 7.30 12.42 6.76
CA GLY A 144 8.32 11.68 6.01
C GLY A 144 7.79 11.22 4.65
N ILE A 145 7.83 9.91 4.39
CA ILE A 145 7.32 9.29 3.16
C ILE A 145 5.81 9.00 3.21
N TYR A 146 5.16 9.18 4.34
CA TYR A 146 3.77 8.78 4.57
C TYR A 146 2.81 9.95 4.40
N SER A 147 1.79 9.79 3.58
CA SER A 147 0.71 10.78 3.44
C SER A 147 -0.18 10.84 4.69
N SER A 148 -0.90 11.94 4.85
CA SER A 148 -1.88 12.07 5.93
C SER A 148 -3.02 11.03 5.82
N THR A 149 -3.40 10.64 4.59
CA THR A 149 -4.38 9.56 4.35
C THR A 149 -3.87 8.21 4.87
N TRP A 150 -2.63 7.87 4.52
CA TRP A 150 -2.00 6.62 4.97
C TRP A 150 -1.87 6.57 6.49
N LEU A 151 -1.39 7.68 7.09
CA LEU A 151 -1.26 7.79 8.54
C LEU A 151 -2.62 7.62 9.25
N THR A 152 -3.67 8.25 8.73
CA THR A 152 -5.03 8.12 9.29
C THR A 152 -5.50 6.67 9.27
N ALA A 153 -5.34 5.97 8.15
CA ALA A 153 -5.69 4.56 8.03
C ALA A 153 -4.90 3.70 9.04
N LYS A 154 -3.58 3.91 9.15
CA LYS A 154 -2.73 3.18 10.09
C LYS A 154 -3.04 3.48 11.57
N LEU A 155 -3.43 4.70 11.90
CA LEU A 155 -3.90 5.03 13.24
C LEU A 155 -5.20 4.29 13.59
N LEU A 156 -6.14 4.20 12.65
CA LEU A 156 -7.37 3.41 12.78
C LEU A 156 -7.10 1.90 12.92
N GLU A 157 -6.05 1.41 12.27
CA GLU A 157 -5.53 0.03 12.40
C GLU A 157 -4.77 -0.21 13.72
N GLN A 158 -4.62 0.81 14.56
CA GLN A 158 -3.86 0.77 15.82
C GLN A 158 -2.37 0.46 15.63
N ASP A 159 -1.81 0.84 14.48
CA ASP A 159 -0.41 0.63 14.14
C ASP A 159 0.53 1.38 15.08
N LYS A 160 1.40 0.65 15.77
CA LYS A 160 2.27 1.19 16.81
C LYS A 160 3.33 2.16 16.27
N LEU A 161 3.90 1.87 15.09
CA LEU A 161 4.91 2.74 14.49
C LEU A 161 4.28 4.05 13.99
N ALA A 162 3.09 3.99 13.38
CA ALA A 162 2.37 5.20 12.98
C ALA A 162 1.99 6.06 14.19
N ARG A 163 1.54 5.44 15.29
CA ARG A 163 1.25 6.16 16.54
C ARG A 163 2.49 6.85 17.13
N SER A 164 3.63 6.15 17.18
CA SER A 164 4.88 6.76 17.66
C SER A 164 5.31 7.93 16.78
N LEU A 165 5.30 7.74 15.47
CA LEU A 165 5.68 8.77 14.51
C LEU A 165 4.82 10.03 14.62
N VAL A 166 3.49 9.86 14.72
CA VAL A 166 2.55 10.98 14.89
C VAL A 166 2.78 11.67 16.24
N LYS A 167 2.91 10.89 17.33
CA LYS A 167 3.16 11.43 18.68
C LYS A 167 4.44 12.26 18.78
N GLU A 168 5.48 11.89 18.05
CA GLU A 168 6.76 12.60 18.03
C GLU A 168 6.72 13.85 17.15
N THR A 169 5.75 13.96 16.23
CA THR A 169 5.69 15.02 15.24
C THR A 169 4.70 16.13 15.59
N VAL A 170 3.53 15.79 16.12
CA VAL A 170 2.51 16.78 16.48
C VAL A 170 2.64 17.20 17.96
N ASP A 171 2.08 18.37 18.31
CA ASP A 171 2.02 18.78 19.71
C ASP A 171 1.11 17.88 20.57
N ALA A 172 1.32 17.91 21.89
CA ALA A 172 0.61 17.05 22.83
C ALA A 172 -0.93 17.25 22.81
N GLY A 173 -1.39 18.48 22.57
CA GLY A 173 -2.82 18.79 22.49
C GLY A 173 -3.45 18.16 21.23
N THR A 174 -2.79 18.32 20.10
CA THR A 174 -3.21 17.70 18.83
C THR A 174 -3.19 16.19 18.94
N TYR A 175 -2.15 15.59 19.54
CA TYR A 175 -2.10 14.13 19.73
C TYR A 175 -3.26 13.63 20.61
N THR A 176 -3.57 14.34 21.70
CA THR A 176 -4.71 14.02 22.58
C THR A 176 -6.04 14.09 21.81
N ALA A 177 -6.21 15.09 20.96
CA ALA A 177 -7.40 15.22 20.10
C ALA A 177 -7.54 14.06 19.11
N ILE A 178 -6.41 13.63 18.49
CA ILE A 178 -6.38 12.46 17.62
C ILE A 178 -6.79 11.19 18.37
N GLU A 179 -6.19 10.91 19.53
CA GLU A 179 -6.53 9.72 20.34
C GLU A 179 -8.01 9.70 20.75
N LYS A 180 -8.56 10.85 21.09
CA LYS A 180 -9.99 10.98 21.40
C LYS A 180 -10.85 10.58 20.21
N LYS A 181 -10.56 11.14 19.02
CA LYS A 181 -11.33 10.81 17.81
C LYS A 181 -11.17 9.35 17.39
N LEU A 182 -9.98 8.77 17.56
CA LEU A 182 -9.74 7.33 17.31
C LEU A 182 -10.60 6.46 18.24
N SER A 183 -10.77 6.86 19.51
CA SER A 183 -11.59 6.12 20.46
C SER A 183 -13.08 6.11 20.13
N ASP A 184 -13.55 7.09 19.37
CA ASP A 184 -14.94 7.21 18.92
C ASP A 184 -15.24 6.29 17.70
N VAL A 185 -14.20 5.80 17.01
CA VAL A 185 -14.34 4.89 15.86
C VAL A 185 -14.27 3.44 16.32
N LYS A 186 -15.41 2.76 16.30
CA LYS A 186 -15.46 1.32 16.60
C LYS A 186 -14.96 0.53 15.41
N ASP A 187 -14.22 -0.54 15.68
CA ASP A 187 -13.76 -1.52 14.67
C ASP A 187 -12.95 -0.88 13.52
N GLY A 188 -12.15 0.16 13.80
CA GLY A 188 -11.38 0.90 12.80
C GLY A 188 -10.51 -0.01 11.94
N ASN A 189 -9.89 -1.05 12.52
CA ASN A 189 -9.10 -2.04 11.80
C ASN A 189 -9.95 -2.85 10.81
N LEU A 190 -11.18 -3.23 11.18
CA LEU A 190 -12.09 -3.96 10.30
C LEU A 190 -12.55 -3.07 9.13
N LEU A 191 -12.93 -1.82 9.45
CA LEU A 191 -13.38 -0.85 8.45
C LEU A 191 -12.30 -0.54 7.42
N THR A 192 -11.04 -0.35 7.85
CA THR A 192 -9.92 -0.11 6.93
C THR A 192 -9.63 -1.36 6.07
N GLY A 193 -9.73 -2.55 6.64
CA GLY A 193 -9.61 -3.82 5.92
C GLY A 193 -10.67 -3.96 4.82
N ASP A 194 -11.93 -3.69 5.14
CA ASP A 194 -13.04 -3.70 4.17
C ASP A 194 -12.83 -2.69 3.05
N CYS A 195 -12.31 -1.49 3.35
CA CYS A 195 -11.98 -0.49 2.35
C CYS A 195 -10.90 -0.98 1.37
N LYS A 196 -9.86 -1.65 1.87
CA LYS A 196 -8.80 -2.23 1.04
C LYS A 196 -9.36 -3.33 0.12
N PHE A 197 -10.24 -4.19 0.62
CA PHE A 197 -10.91 -5.19 -0.23
C PHE A 197 -11.79 -4.55 -1.30
N GLN A 198 -12.57 -3.52 -0.97
CA GLN A 198 -13.36 -2.78 -1.96
C GLN A 198 -12.47 -2.14 -3.05
N TRP A 199 -11.30 -1.62 -2.65
CA TRP A 199 -10.34 -1.05 -3.59
C TRP A 199 -9.78 -2.11 -4.55
N ILE A 200 -9.44 -3.31 -4.02
CA ILE A 200 -8.94 -4.44 -4.81
C ILE A 200 -10.01 -4.95 -5.77
N ASP A 201 -11.24 -5.12 -5.29
CA ASP A 201 -12.35 -5.60 -6.11
C ASP A 201 -12.61 -4.68 -7.30
N LYS A 202 -12.55 -3.37 -7.10
CA LYS A 202 -12.65 -2.40 -8.20
C LYS A 202 -11.48 -2.49 -9.17
N LEU A 203 -10.27 -2.76 -8.66
CA LEU A 203 -9.07 -2.87 -9.48
C LEU A 203 -9.09 -4.10 -10.39
N VAL A 204 -9.61 -5.23 -9.88
CA VAL A 204 -9.59 -6.52 -10.59
C VAL A 204 -10.77 -6.67 -11.54
N ASN A 205 -11.90 -6.01 -11.26
CA ASN A 205 -13.15 -6.15 -12.03
C ASN A 205 -13.40 -5.00 -13.03
N GLU A 206 -12.56 -3.99 -13.09
CA GLU A 206 -12.52 -2.94 -14.11
C GLU A 206 -11.58 -3.31 -15.27
#